data_b58e19215b337b9fd754ad34c4647782
#
_entry.id   b58e19215b337b9fd754ad34c4647782
#
_cell.length_a   1.000
_cell.length_b   1.000
_cell.length_c   1.000
_cell.angle_alpha   90.00
_cell.angle_beta   90.00
_cell.angle_gamma   90.00
#
_symmetry.space_group_name_H-M   'P 1'
#
loop_
_entity.id
_entity.type
_entity.pdbx_description
1 polymer ?
#
loop_
_entity_poly.entity_id
_entity_poly.type
_entity_poly.pdbx_seq_one_letter_code
_entity_poly.pdbx_strand_id
1 'polypeptide(L)'
;MTMWLLLIYKVPNEPSARRVYVWRKLKSLGALLVQDSAWVLPANAQTREKMQWLSTEIKEIEGGTATLWEAQVVFTGQDTNLIEQFNAQVDTLYSDILTQLDQDSADLVLLSKRYQQAKLQDYFQSPLGEQVREILVKRREGYDQ
;
A
#
# COMPACT_ATOMS: atom_id res chain seq x y z
N MET A 1 13.17 3.13 -15.85
CA MET A 1 12.13 3.74 -15.00
C MET A 1 11.06 2.72 -14.64
N THR A 2 10.38 2.96 -13.54
CA THR A 2 9.35 2.06 -13.02
C THR A 2 8.15 2.00 -13.96
N MET A 3 7.62 0.80 -14.18
CA MET A 3 6.31 0.63 -14.82
C MET A 3 5.24 0.75 -13.75
N TRP A 4 4.31 1.65 -13.93
CA TRP A 4 3.23 1.93 -13.00
C TRP A 4 1.90 1.41 -13.54
N LEU A 5 1.03 0.99 -12.63
CA LEU A 5 -0.37 0.79 -12.92
C LEU A 5 -1.10 2.06 -12.52
N LEU A 6 -1.82 2.64 -13.46
CA LEU A 6 -2.61 3.85 -13.23
C LEU A 6 -4.09 3.49 -13.34
N LEU A 7 -4.81 3.65 -12.26
CA LEU A 7 -6.26 3.45 -12.23
C LEU A 7 -6.94 4.82 -12.20
N ILE A 8 -7.74 5.07 -13.21
CA ILE A 8 -8.58 6.26 -13.30
C ILE A 8 -10.03 5.79 -13.20
N TYR A 9 -10.77 6.30 -12.21
CA TYR A 9 -12.12 5.83 -12.01
C TYR A 9 -13.06 6.96 -11.59
N LYS A 10 -14.35 6.69 -11.73
CA LYS A 10 -15.40 7.55 -11.25
C LYS A 10 -16.49 6.69 -10.61
N VAL A 11 -16.93 7.09 -9.44
CA VAL A 11 -18.03 6.46 -8.71
C VAL A 11 -18.98 7.57 -8.28
N PRO A 12 -20.32 7.40 -8.40
CA PRO A 12 -21.26 8.41 -7.95
C PRO A 12 -21.05 8.77 -6.48
N ASN A 13 -21.26 10.03 -6.14
CA ASN A 13 -21.14 10.52 -4.77
C ASN A 13 -22.18 9.91 -3.83
N GLU A 14 -23.32 9.52 -4.37
CA GLU A 14 -24.42 8.93 -3.62
C GLU A 14 -24.77 7.54 -4.19
N PRO A 15 -24.91 6.50 -3.36
CA PRO A 15 -24.63 6.49 -1.92
C PRO A 15 -23.13 6.49 -1.64
N SER A 16 -22.71 7.19 -0.58
CA SER A 16 -21.30 7.38 -0.24
C SER A 16 -20.57 6.07 0.14
N ALA A 17 -21.30 5.04 0.55
CA ALA A 17 -20.74 3.76 0.96
C ALA A 17 -19.88 3.12 -0.12
N ARG A 18 -20.26 3.22 -1.39
CA ARG A 18 -19.52 2.65 -2.51
C ARG A 18 -18.21 3.39 -2.76
N ARG A 19 -18.24 4.72 -2.66
CA ARG A 19 -17.05 5.55 -2.81
C ARG A 19 -16.04 5.25 -1.69
N VAL A 20 -16.52 5.10 -0.45
CA VAL A 20 -15.68 4.76 0.70
C VAL A 20 -15.09 3.36 0.53
N TYR A 21 -15.85 2.41 0.01
CA TYR A 21 -15.37 1.06 -0.25
C TYR A 21 -14.17 1.05 -1.20
N VAL A 22 -14.28 1.75 -2.33
CA VAL A 22 -13.20 1.83 -3.32
C VAL A 22 -11.96 2.50 -2.72
N TRP A 23 -12.16 3.60 -1.99
CA TRP A 23 -11.07 4.31 -1.34
C TRP A 23 -10.33 3.42 -0.35
N ARG A 24 -11.07 2.68 0.49
CA ARG A 24 -10.48 1.76 1.47
C ARG A 24 -9.69 0.64 0.81
N LYS A 25 -10.20 0.09 -0.30
CA LYS A 25 -9.50 -0.93 -1.07
C LYS A 25 -8.16 -0.41 -1.59
N LEU A 26 -8.16 0.77 -2.18
CA LEU A 26 -6.94 1.39 -2.69
C LEU A 26 -5.94 1.68 -1.58
N LYS A 27 -6.41 2.19 -0.44
CA LYS A 27 -5.54 2.42 0.72
C LYS A 27 -4.96 1.13 1.26
N SER A 28 -5.73 0.04 1.31
CA SER A 28 -5.25 -1.25 1.79
C SER A 28 -4.19 -1.87 0.89
N LEU A 29 -4.20 -1.54 -0.39
CA LEU A 29 -3.16 -1.97 -1.34
C LEU A 29 -1.89 -1.12 -1.25
N GLY A 30 -1.93 -0.03 -0.51
CA GLY A 30 -0.83 0.92 -0.44
C GLY A 30 -0.73 1.81 -1.66
N ALA A 31 -1.81 1.93 -2.45
CA ALA A 31 -1.81 2.79 -3.64
C ALA A 31 -1.66 4.26 -3.26
N LEU A 32 -1.07 5.04 -4.15
CA LEU A 32 -0.95 6.49 -3.98
C LEU A 32 -1.97 7.21 -4.85
N LEU A 33 -2.64 8.20 -4.27
CA LEU A 33 -3.49 9.11 -4.99
C LEU A 33 -2.60 10.17 -5.66
N VAL A 34 -2.56 10.14 -6.98
CA VAL A 34 -1.75 11.11 -7.74
C VAL A 34 -2.53 12.41 -7.91
N GLN A 35 -3.80 12.28 -8.30
CA GLN A 35 -4.65 13.45 -8.55
C GLN A 35 -6.11 12.97 -8.63
N ASP A 36 -7.00 13.66 -7.92
CA ASP A 36 -8.44 13.38 -7.91
C ASP A 36 -8.77 11.88 -7.80
N SER A 37 -9.18 11.24 -8.88
CA SER A 37 -9.54 9.82 -8.92
C SER A 37 -8.50 8.99 -9.68
N ALA A 38 -7.24 9.43 -9.69
CA ALA A 38 -6.13 8.73 -10.35
C ALA A 38 -5.18 8.17 -9.29
N TRP A 39 -5.08 6.84 -9.24
CA TRP A 39 -4.27 6.12 -8.25
C TRP A 39 -3.21 5.29 -8.95
N VAL A 40 -2.03 5.18 -8.33
CA VAL A 40 -0.93 4.38 -8.89
C VAL A 40 -0.44 3.33 -7.92
N LEU A 41 0.01 2.20 -8.50
CA LEU A 41 0.78 1.14 -7.86
C LEU A 41 1.91 0.73 -8.79
N PRO A 42 3.06 0.27 -8.26
CA PRO A 42 4.04 -0.34 -9.15
C PRO A 42 3.47 -1.59 -9.79
N ALA A 43 3.80 -1.81 -11.06
CA ALA A 43 3.26 -2.92 -11.84
C ALA A 43 4.02 -4.22 -11.54
N ASN A 44 3.32 -5.21 -11.04
CA ASN A 44 3.78 -6.59 -10.92
C ASN A 44 2.56 -7.52 -11.06
N ALA A 45 2.79 -8.83 -11.09
CA ALA A 45 1.70 -9.79 -11.29
C ALA A 45 0.60 -9.65 -10.24
N GLN A 46 0.97 -9.45 -8.98
CA GLN A 46 0.01 -9.32 -7.87
C GLN A 46 -0.77 -8.02 -7.93
N THR A 47 -0.09 -6.90 -8.17
CA THR A 47 -0.77 -5.60 -8.25
C THR A 47 -1.68 -5.51 -9.46
N ARG A 48 -1.29 -6.11 -10.60
CA ARG A 48 -2.15 -6.18 -11.78
C ARG A 48 -3.43 -6.94 -11.47
N GLU A 49 -3.32 -8.10 -10.85
CA GLU A 49 -4.49 -8.90 -10.50
C GLU A 49 -5.44 -8.13 -9.58
N LYS A 50 -4.92 -7.54 -8.52
CA LYS A 50 -5.73 -6.79 -7.56
C LYS A 50 -6.40 -5.58 -8.17
N MET A 51 -5.68 -4.84 -9.02
CA MET A 51 -6.23 -3.66 -9.68
C MET A 51 -7.26 -4.03 -10.76
N GLN A 52 -7.06 -5.15 -11.45
CA GLN A 52 -8.05 -5.68 -12.40
C GLN A 52 -9.35 -6.04 -11.69
N TRP A 53 -9.26 -6.72 -10.55
CA TRP A 53 -10.44 -7.04 -9.73
C TRP A 53 -11.17 -5.78 -9.27
N LEU A 54 -10.43 -4.81 -8.75
CA LEU A 54 -11.03 -3.57 -8.29
C LEU A 54 -11.67 -2.79 -9.44
N SER A 55 -11.01 -2.74 -10.60
CA SER A 55 -11.56 -2.11 -11.80
C SER A 55 -12.89 -2.74 -12.21
N THR A 56 -12.97 -4.07 -12.16
CA THR A 56 -14.21 -4.80 -12.47
C THR A 56 -15.30 -4.48 -11.44
N GLU A 57 -14.96 -4.46 -10.16
CA GLU A 57 -15.92 -4.11 -9.10
C GLU A 57 -16.49 -2.69 -9.29
N ILE A 58 -15.62 -1.74 -9.67
CA ILE A 58 -16.06 -0.35 -9.92
C ILE A 58 -17.05 -0.30 -11.09
N LYS A 59 -16.76 -1.03 -12.16
CA LYS A 59 -17.64 -1.07 -13.34
C LYS A 59 -19.00 -1.68 -13.05
N GLU A 60 -19.09 -2.56 -12.06
CA GLU A 60 -20.34 -3.17 -11.63
C GLU A 60 -21.19 -2.21 -10.79
N ILE A 61 -20.62 -1.15 -10.26
CA ILE A 61 -21.36 -0.09 -9.56
C ILE A 61 -22.14 0.71 -10.60
N GLU A 62 -23.42 0.93 -10.37
CA GLU A 62 -24.24 1.75 -11.26
C GLU A 62 -23.64 3.15 -11.37
N GLY A 63 -23.32 3.58 -12.59
CA GLY A 63 -22.65 4.86 -12.85
C GLY A 63 -21.15 4.84 -12.64
N GLY A 64 -20.58 3.69 -12.26
CA GLY A 64 -19.14 3.54 -12.07
C GLY A 64 -18.40 3.32 -13.39
N THR A 65 -17.27 4.00 -13.55
CA THR A 65 -16.38 3.82 -14.69
C THR A 65 -14.95 3.65 -14.19
N ALA A 66 -14.16 2.85 -14.89
CA ALA A 66 -12.76 2.64 -14.54
C ALA A 66 -11.94 2.31 -15.77
N THR A 67 -10.74 2.87 -15.85
CA THR A 67 -9.72 2.49 -16.83
C THR A 67 -8.43 2.20 -16.09
N LEU A 68 -7.79 1.09 -16.46
CA LEU A 68 -6.52 0.68 -15.87
C LEU A 68 -5.44 0.71 -16.96
N TRP A 69 -4.35 1.42 -16.69
CA TRP A 69 -3.27 1.67 -17.64
C TRP A 69 -1.96 1.16 -17.07
N GLU A 70 -1.09 0.69 -17.94
CA GLU A 70 0.32 0.56 -17.64
C GLU A 70 1.02 1.79 -18.22
N ALA A 71 1.78 2.50 -17.38
CA ALA A 71 2.34 3.78 -17.76
C ALA A 71 3.70 4.01 -17.09
N GLN A 72 4.50 4.82 -17.76
CA GLN A 72 5.75 5.34 -17.19
C GLN A 72 5.68 6.85 -17.19
N VAL A 73 6.21 7.47 -16.14
CA VAL A 73 6.35 8.93 -16.13
C VAL A 73 7.42 9.34 -17.14
N VAL A 74 7.29 10.51 -17.70
CA VAL A 74 8.23 11.01 -18.72
C VAL A 74 9.54 11.46 -18.09
N PHE A 75 9.48 12.08 -16.91
CA PHE A 75 10.65 12.65 -16.26
C PHE A 75 11.13 11.75 -15.12
N THR A 76 12.44 11.45 -15.11
CA THR A 76 13.08 10.61 -14.08
C THR A 76 12.80 11.11 -12.67
N GLY A 77 12.80 12.45 -12.48
CA GLY A 77 12.54 13.02 -11.15
C GLY A 77 11.14 12.73 -10.63
N GLN A 78 10.16 12.60 -11.50
CA GLN A 78 8.81 12.21 -11.11
C GLN A 78 8.76 10.76 -10.66
N ASP A 79 9.50 9.89 -11.33
CA ASP A 79 9.61 8.47 -10.94
C ASP A 79 10.21 8.35 -9.55
N THR A 80 11.33 9.01 -9.30
CA THR A 80 11.99 9.04 -8.00
C THR A 80 11.07 9.57 -6.91
N ASN A 81 10.32 10.62 -7.20
CA ASN A 81 9.39 11.23 -6.25
C ASN A 81 8.28 10.23 -5.85
N LEU A 82 7.73 9.49 -6.81
CA LEU A 82 6.71 8.48 -6.51
C LEU A 82 7.27 7.38 -5.63
N ILE A 83 8.47 6.88 -5.93
CA ILE A 83 9.12 5.84 -5.14
C ILE A 83 9.34 6.34 -3.69
N GLU A 84 9.79 7.58 -3.52
CA GLU A 84 9.98 8.18 -2.20
C GLU A 84 8.66 8.28 -1.44
N GLN A 85 7.57 8.60 -2.11
CA GLN A 85 6.24 8.66 -1.49
C GLN A 85 5.77 7.28 -1.03
N PHE A 86 6.00 6.23 -1.83
CA PHE A 86 5.68 4.86 -1.43
C PHE A 86 6.49 4.45 -0.20
N ASN A 87 7.78 4.76 -0.19
CA ASN A 87 8.64 4.46 0.97
C ASN A 87 8.20 5.23 2.21
N ALA A 88 7.88 6.52 2.08
CA ALA A 88 7.41 7.33 3.20
C ALA A 88 6.11 6.75 3.80
N GLN A 89 5.21 6.28 2.95
CA GLN A 89 3.94 5.70 3.38
C GLN A 89 4.14 4.41 4.18
N VAL A 90 4.96 3.50 3.70
CA VAL A 90 5.23 2.24 4.40
C VAL A 90 6.10 2.48 5.64
N ASP A 91 7.01 3.45 5.62
CA ASP A 91 7.84 3.80 6.75
C ASP A 91 7.02 4.32 7.94
N THR A 92 5.89 4.97 7.69
CA THR A 92 4.97 5.35 8.75
C THR A 92 4.45 4.12 9.48
N LEU A 93 4.10 3.06 8.76
CA LEU A 93 3.64 1.80 9.34
C LEU A 93 4.74 1.12 10.14
N TYR A 94 5.95 1.08 9.60
CA TYR A 94 7.11 0.49 10.29
C TYR A 94 7.50 1.27 11.53
N SER A 95 7.46 2.60 11.46
CA SER A 95 7.78 3.46 12.61
C SER A 95 6.79 3.24 13.77
N ASP A 96 5.51 3.08 13.46
CA ASP A 96 4.50 2.78 14.48
C ASP A 96 4.80 1.44 15.17
N ILE A 97 5.21 0.44 14.39
CA ILE A 97 5.58 -0.87 14.95
C ILE A 97 6.80 -0.73 15.87
N LEU A 98 7.84 0.00 15.43
CA LEU A 98 9.04 0.22 16.21
C LEU A 98 8.74 0.93 17.53
N THR A 99 7.88 1.92 17.51
CA THR A 99 7.47 2.64 18.73
C THR A 99 6.82 1.69 19.72
N GLN A 100 5.96 0.79 19.26
CA GLN A 100 5.29 -0.18 20.13
C GLN A 100 6.25 -1.28 20.59
N LEU A 101 7.21 -1.69 19.79
CA LEU A 101 8.22 -2.68 20.17
C LEU A 101 9.13 -2.18 21.29
N ASP A 102 9.28 -0.87 21.44
CA ASP A 102 10.09 -0.26 22.48
C ASP A 102 9.45 -0.40 23.86
N GLN A 103 8.21 -0.82 23.95
CA GLN A 103 7.49 -1.01 25.21
C GLN A 103 7.66 -2.44 25.72
N ASP A 104 7.84 -2.58 27.02
CA ASP A 104 8.01 -3.89 27.66
C ASP A 104 6.78 -4.78 27.51
N SER A 105 5.60 -4.18 27.42
CA SER A 105 4.31 -4.88 27.29
C SER A 105 3.89 -5.10 25.85
N ALA A 106 4.82 -5.05 24.89
CA ALA A 106 4.51 -5.18 23.47
C ALA A 106 3.87 -6.54 23.15
N ASP A 107 2.78 -6.51 22.40
CA ASP A 107 2.12 -7.72 21.88
C ASP A 107 2.83 -8.15 20.59
N LEU A 108 3.77 -9.09 20.72
CA LEU A 108 4.60 -9.54 19.59
C LEU A 108 3.80 -10.24 18.50
N VAL A 109 2.70 -10.93 18.86
CA VAL A 109 1.85 -11.59 17.87
C VAL A 109 1.15 -10.55 17.02
N LEU A 110 0.57 -9.53 17.64
CA LEU A 110 -0.10 -8.44 16.92
C LEU A 110 0.88 -7.66 16.03
N LEU A 111 2.05 -7.33 16.59
CA LEU A 111 3.05 -6.55 15.84
C LEU A 111 3.66 -7.34 14.68
N SER A 112 3.81 -8.66 14.84
CA SER A 112 4.22 -9.52 13.73
C SER A 112 3.20 -9.51 12.58
N LYS A 113 1.90 -9.53 12.92
CA LYS A 113 0.84 -9.43 11.90
C LYS A 113 0.87 -8.08 11.20
N ARG A 114 1.05 -6.99 11.95
CA ARG A 114 1.18 -5.65 11.38
C ARG A 114 2.39 -5.54 10.46
N TYR A 115 3.50 -6.14 10.85
CA TYR A 115 4.69 -6.20 10.02
C TYR A 115 4.42 -6.90 8.69
N GLN A 116 3.74 -8.07 8.72
CA GLN A 116 3.41 -8.80 7.50
C GLN A 116 2.50 -7.99 6.59
N GLN A 117 1.53 -7.26 7.15
CA GLN A 117 0.65 -6.39 6.39
C GLN A 117 1.40 -5.21 5.76
N ALA A 118 2.30 -4.58 6.51
CA ALA A 118 3.13 -3.49 6.00
C ALA A 118 4.05 -3.99 4.88
N LYS A 119 4.62 -5.17 5.03
CA LYS A 119 5.51 -5.78 4.03
C LYS A 119 4.80 -5.98 2.69
N LEU A 120 3.51 -6.28 2.69
CA LEU A 120 2.73 -6.42 1.46
C LEU A 120 2.64 -5.10 0.68
N GLN A 121 2.82 -3.96 1.35
CA GLN A 121 2.81 -2.63 0.74
C GLN A 121 4.22 -2.06 0.53
N ASP A 122 5.24 -2.81 0.90
CA ASP A 122 6.63 -2.37 0.80
C ASP A 122 7.21 -2.76 -0.55
N TYR A 123 6.77 -2.05 -1.58
CA TYR A 123 7.08 -2.36 -2.97
C TYR A 123 8.53 -2.10 -3.36
N PHE A 124 9.22 -1.21 -2.63
CA PHE A 124 10.58 -0.79 -2.97
C PHE A 124 11.60 -1.16 -1.88
N GLN A 125 11.21 -2.07 -0.99
CA GLN A 125 12.10 -2.66 0.03
C GLN A 125 12.77 -1.60 0.90
N SER A 126 11.96 -0.88 1.67
CA SER A 126 12.44 0.13 2.60
C SER A 126 13.40 -0.48 3.64
N PRO A 127 14.56 0.15 3.90
CA PRO A 127 15.49 -0.32 4.93
C PRO A 127 14.87 -0.44 6.32
N LEU A 128 13.87 0.40 6.63
CA LEU A 128 13.21 0.37 7.93
C LEU A 128 12.48 -0.95 8.18
N GLY A 129 11.95 -1.57 7.12
CA GLY A 129 11.30 -2.87 7.20
C GLY A 129 12.24 -3.96 7.70
N GLU A 130 13.50 -3.94 7.25
CA GLU A 130 14.49 -4.90 7.72
C GLU A 130 14.84 -4.69 9.19
N GLN A 131 14.91 -3.45 9.65
CA GLN A 131 15.12 -3.13 11.07
C GLN A 131 13.99 -3.69 11.93
N VAL A 132 12.75 -3.53 11.50
CA VAL A 132 11.58 -4.08 12.21
C VAL A 132 11.69 -5.60 12.29
N ARG A 133 12.00 -6.25 11.17
CA ARG A 133 12.13 -7.71 11.11
C ARG A 133 13.19 -8.21 12.12
N GLU A 134 14.36 -7.59 12.12
CA GLU A 134 15.45 -7.97 13.01
C GLU A 134 15.05 -7.84 14.49
N ILE A 135 14.38 -6.76 14.86
CA ILE A 135 13.95 -6.55 16.24
C ILE A 135 12.88 -7.59 16.63
N LEU A 136 11.92 -7.85 15.74
CA LEU A 136 10.90 -8.87 16.00
C LEU A 136 11.50 -10.25 16.20
N VAL A 137 12.45 -10.63 15.36
CA VAL A 137 13.14 -11.93 15.47
C VAL A 137 13.87 -12.03 16.81
N LYS A 138 14.63 -11.00 17.19
CA LYS A 138 15.37 -10.97 18.44
C LYS A 138 14.44 -11.05 19.66
N ARG A 139 13.34 -10.30 19.64
CA ARG A 139 12.37 -10.30 20.76
C ARG A 139 11.69 -11.65 20.90
N ARG A 140 11.36 -12.31 19.77
CA ARG A 140 10.77 -13.64 19.79
C ARG A 140 11.76 -14.70 20.31
N GLU A 141 13.03 -14.66 19.89
CA GLU A 141 14.08 -15.55 20.37
C GLU A 141 14.32 -15.38 21.88
N GLY A 142 14.35 -14.13 22.36
CA GLY A 142 14.48 -13.84 23.77
C GLY A 142 13.30 -14.34 24.60
N TYR A 143 12.13 -14.44 24.00
CA TYR A 143 10.93 -14.96 24.67
C TYR A 143 10.95 -16.47 24.81
N ASP A 144 11.61 -17.17 23.87
CA ASP A 144 11.70 -18.63 23.83
C ASP A 144 12.82 -19.17 24.75
N GLN A 145 13.63 -18.28 25.32
CA GLN A 145 14.66 -18.62 26.30
C GLN A 145 14.15 -18.47 27.73
#